data_1d5f7a0a985a36347bfb2ccfb00c7d08
#
_entry.id   1d5f7a0a985a36347bfb2ccfb00c7d08
#
_cell.length_a   1.000
_cell.length_b   1.000
_cell.length_c   1.000
_cell.angle_alpha   90.00
_cell.angle_beta   90.00
_cell.angle_gamma   90.00
#
_symmetry.space_group_name_H-M   'P 1'
#
loop_
_entity.id
_entity.type
_entity.pdbx_description
1 polymer ?
#
loop_
_entity_poly.entity_id
_entity_poly.type
_entity_poly.pdbx_seq_one_letter_code
_entity_poly.pdbx_strand_id
1 'polypeptide(L)'
;MEHCFGCLKDNVRGFCSSCERKLFNRSKINPQLKFNWEDISKVIEGYPAGFSISGVQTKGFIGKATGTELSPTLSEGDKSIYIIKPLLSRFNLPSDSPANEHVTMQMAKQIFGIRTAECCFMKFANGTPAYVTRRFDYNKNEEKLNQEDFASILQAKKDTSGKYKYQAKTYEDFGDILSPLNKVEFIRILIFNFLTGNGDAHLKNFSLLETQDGDMQLSPCYDLMNTKLHVNDSPIALNLFRELERTSLPRGQFYSYSINDFIELGNRFKIRDGLLKKIVIEFTGADQKMKIMIGKSFLSDVAKEKYLETIDRNYRQLFLS
;
A
#
# COMPACT_ATOMS: atom_id res chain seq x y z
N MET A 1 -11.45 -19.99 -12.83
CA MET A 1 -11.32 -20.51 -11.44
C MET A 1 -11.74 -19.42 -10.48
N GLU A 2 -12.43 -19.78 -9.40
CA GLU A 2 -12.79 -18.80 -8.37
C GLU A 2 -11.63 -18.67 -7.38
N HIS A 3 -11.29 -17.44 -6.99
CA HIS A 3 -10.23 -17.15 -6.04
C HIS A 3 -10.81 -16.44 -4.80
N CYS A 4 -10.19 -16.66 -3.64
CA CYS A 4 -10.54 -15.97 -2.40
C CYS A 4 -10.38 -14.45 -2.56
N PHE A 5 -11.40 -13.69 -2.25
CA PHE A 5 -11.41 -12.22 -2.34
C PHE A 5 -10.44 -11.54 -1.36
N GLY A 6 -9.92 -12.26 -0.37
CA GLY A 6 -8.89 -11.77 0.54
C GLY A 6 -7.48 -12.13 0.09
N CYS A 7 -7.16 -13.42 -0.11
CA CYS A 7 -5.77 -13.86 -0.29
C CYS A 7 -5.47 -14.54 -1.64
N LEU A 8 -6.40 -14.52 -2.57
CA LEU A 8 -6.27 -15.13 -3.91
C LEU A 8 -6.06 -16.66 -3.89
N LYS A 9 -6.38 -17.35 -2.79
CA LYS A 9 -6.31 -18.81 -2.72
C LYS A 9 -7.30 -19.42 -3.73
N ASP A 10 -6.83 -20.42 -4.48
CA ASP A 10 -7.60 -21.12 -5.51
C ASP A 10 -8.79 -21.90 -4.93
N ASN A 11 -9.83 -22.10 -5.74
CA ASN A 11 -11.01 -22.90 -5.45
C ASN A 11 -11.78 -22.43 -4.19
N VAL A 12 -11.85 -21.13 -3.99
CA VAL A 12 -12.59 -20.50 -2.88
C VAL A 12 -13.65 -19.56 -3.44
N ARG A 13 -14.91 -19.82 -3.11
CA ARG A 13 -16.02 -18.91 -3.36
C ARG A 13 -16.14 -17.92 -2.19
N GLY A 14 -16.00 -16.63 -2.45
CA GLY A 14 -16.00 -15.60 -1.40
C GLY A 14 -14.68 -15.54 -0.63
N PHE A 15 -14.72 -15.63 0.70
CA PHE A 15 -13.56 -15.59 1.56
C PHE A 15 -13.23 -16.97 2.14
N CYS A 16 -11.93 -17.29 2.24
CA CYS A 16 -11.51 -18.47 2.98
C CYS A 16 -11.56 -18.22 4.50
N SER A 17 -11.63 -19.28 5.31
CA SER A 17 -11.71 -19.18 6.77
C SER A 17 -10.58 -18.39 7.42
N SER A 18 -9.38 -18.39 6.82
CA SER A 18 -8.26 -17.58 7.30
C SER A 18 -8.51 -16.08 7.08
N CYS A 19 -9.06 -15.70 5.91
CA CYS A 19 -9.41 -14.31 5.61
C CYS A 19 -10.61 -13.85 6.46
N GLU A 20 -11.64 -14.68 6.64
CA GLU A 20 -12.76 -14.38 7.54
C GLU A 20 -12.26 -14.08 8.96
N ARG A 21 -11.31 -14.87 9.46
CA ARG A 21 -10.74 -14.67 10.79
C ARG A 21 -9.94 -13.37 10.89
N LYS A 22 -9.09 -13.08 9.91
CA LYS A 22 -8.16 -11.93 9.97
C LYS A 22 -8.85 -10.60 9.67
N LEU A 23 -9.69 -10.58 8.64
CA LEU A 23 -10.42 -9.40 8.23
C LEU A 23 -11.63 -9.13 9.12
N PHE A 24 -12.46 -10.14 9.36
CA PHE A 24 -13.82 -9.98 9.86
C PHE A 24 -14.09 -10.65 11.21
N ASN A 25 -13.06 -10.99 11.97
CA ASN A 25 -13.19 -11.64 13.28
C ASN A 25 -14.07 -12.90 13.22
N ARG A 26 -13.91 -13.74 12.17
CA ARG A 26 -14.66 -14.96 11.86
C ARG A 26 -16.09 -14.74 11.35
N SER A 27 -16.52 -13.50 11.13
CA SER A 27 -17.81 -13.27 10.47
C SER A 27 -17.73 -13.69 8.99
N LYS A 28 -18.76 -14.37 8.50
CA LYS A 28 -18.90 -14.74 7.08
C LYS A 28 -19.46 -13.54 6.34
N ILE A 29 -18.59 -12.77 5.68
CA ILE A 29 -18.98 -11.57 4.95
C ILE A 29 -19.17 -11.88 3.48
N ASN A 30 -20.26 -11.36 2.90
CA ASN A 30 -20.47 -11.38 1.46
C ASN A 30 -19.52 -10.39 0.79
N PRO A 31 -18.72 -10.79 -0.23
CA PRO A 31 -17.87 -9.86 -0.98
C PRO A 31 -18.66 -8.85 -1.83
N GLN A 32 -19.96 -9.04 -2.01
CA GLN A 32 -20.89 -8.08 -2.62
C GLN A 32 -21.52 -7.22 -1.52
N LEU A 33 -21.20 -5.92 -1.51
CA LEU A 33 -21.75 -4.93 -0.59
C LEU A 33 -23.23 -4.65 -0.94
N LYS A 34 -24.00 -4.19 0.05
CA LYS A 34 -25.42 -3.82 -0.11
C LYS A 34 -25.63 -2.33 -0.37
N PHE A 35 -24.57 -1.56 -0.52
CA PHE A 35 -24.57 -0.12 -0.75
C PHE A 35 -23.61 0.25 -1.88
N ASN A 36 -23.75 1.46 -2.40
CA ASN A 36 -22.89 2.02 -3.44
C ASN A 36 -21.96 3.10 -2.86
N TRP A 37 -21.01 3.56 -3.69
CA TRP A 37 -20.10 4.64 -3.27
C TRP A 37 -20.86 5.94 -2.94
N GLU A 38 -21.90 6.25 -3.70
CA GLU A 38 -22.75 7.44 -3.53
C GLU A 38 -23.41 7.50 -2.16
N ASP A 39 -23.71 6.35 -1.56
CA ASP A 39 -24.29 6.27 -0.21
C ASP A 39 -23.28 6.69 0.88
N ILE A 40 -21.97 6.45 0.62
CA ILE A 40 -20.89 6.85 1.52
C ILE A 40 -20.49 8.32 1.28
N SER A 41 -20.37 8.72 0.02
CA SER A 41 -19.86 10.07 -0.33
C SER A 41 -20.76 11.19 0.20
N LYS A 42 -22.07 11.00 0.17
CA LYS A 42 -23.05 11.95 0.75
C LYS A 42 -22.84 12.17 2.25
N VAL A 43 -22.46 11.11 2.96
CA VAL A 43 -22.17 11.19 4.40
C VAL A 43 -20.88 11.98 4.65
N ILE A 44 -19.83 11.69 3.86
CA ILE A 44 -18.53 12.38 3.98
C ILE A 44 -18.66 13.88 3.68
N GLU A 45 -19.49 14.27 2.70
CA GLU A 45 -19.75 15.67 2.36
C GLU A 45 -20.47 16.46 3.49
N GLY A 46 -21.21 15.75 4.34
CA GLY A 46 -21.91 16.34 5.50
C GLY A 46 -21.04 16.53 6.74
N TYR A 47 -19.80 16.03 6.77
CA TYR A 47 -18.92 16.18 7.93
C TYR A 47 -18.08 17.47 7.87
N PRO A 48 -17.81 18.13 9.04
CA PRO A 48 -16.92 19.29 9.09
C PRO A 48 -15.53 18.98 8.52
N ALA A 49 -14.86 19.98 7.96
CA ALA A 49 -13.55 19.93 7.28
C ALA A 49 -12.37 19.45 8.12
N GLY A 50 -12.53 18.49 9.00
CA GLY A 50 -11.51 17.76 9.77
C GLY A 50 -11.56 16.26 9.55
N PHE A 51 -12.59 15.74 8.91
CA PHE A 51 -12.75 14.33 8.54
C PHE A 51 -12.14 13.98 7.19
N SER A 52 -11.56 14.96 6.49
CA SER A 52 -10.82 14.72 5.25
C SER A 52 -9.56 13.93 5.56
N ILE A 53 -9.61 12.64 5.26
CA ILE A 53 -8.44 11.78 5.29
C ILE A 53 -7.48 12.31 4.23
N SER A 54 -6.30 12.77 4.65
CA SER A 54 -5.29 13.31 3.75
C SER A 54 -4.89 12.27 2.69
N GLY A 55 -4.98 12.65 1.44
CA GLY A 55 -4.58 11.82 0.31
C GLY A 55 -5.32 12.21 -0.96
N VAL A 56 -4.71 11.99 -2.12
CA VAL A 56 -5.29 12.26 -3.44
C VAL A 56 -6.45 11.29 -3.76
N GLN A 57 -6.47 10.12 -3.11
CA GLN A 57 -7.50 9.10 -3.32
C GLN A 57 -8.66 9.28 -2.35
N THR A 58 -9.86 9.38 -2.91
CA THR A 58 -11.10 9.37 -2.14
C THR A 58 -11.26 8.07 -1.39
N LYS A 59 -11.65 8.12 -0.12
CA LYS A 59 -11.84 6.95 0.75
C LYS A 59 -12.99 7.19 1.71
N GLY A 60 -13.67 6.11 2.09
CA GLY A 60 -14.77 6.12 3.04
C GLY A 60 -14.52 5.19 4.21
N PHE A 61 -15.40 5.25 5.19
CA PHE A 61 -15.35 4.42 6.38
C PHE A 61 -16.51 3.43 6.42
N ILE A 62 -16.21 2.23 6.89
CA ILE A 62 -17.19 1.18 7.10
C ILE A 62 -17.07 0.70 8.55
N GLY A 63 -18.23 0.52 9.17
CA GLY A 63 -18.35 -0.01 10.53
C GLY A 63 -18.11 -1.51 10.61
N LYS A 64 -18.29 -2.03 11.80
CA LYS A 64 -18.17 -3.45 12.10
C LYS A 64 -19.25 -4.26 11.37
N ALA A 65 -18.88 -5.46 10.95
CA ALA A 65 -19.80 -6.39 10.34
C ALA A 65 -20.96 -6.73 11.27
N THR A 66 -22.19 -6.58 10.76
CA THR A 66 -23.41 -7.04 11.42
C THR A 66 -23.94 -8.23 10.64
N GLY A 67 -23.94 -9.42 11.25
CA GLY A 67 -24.28 -10.65 10.55
C GLY A 67 -23.27 -10.95 9.42
N THR A 68 -23.75 -10.96 8.18
CA THR A 68 -22.96 -11.24 6.96
C THR A 68 -22.61 -9.99 6.16
N GLU A 69 -22.89 -8.79 6.67
CA GLU A 69 -22.82 -7.53 5.93
C GLU A 69 -21.96 -6.50 6.61
N LEU A 70 -21.26 -5.70 5.81
CA LEU A 70 -20.62 -4.46 6.21
C LEU A 70 -21.57 -3.30 5.95
N SER A 71 -21.56 -2.29 6.79
CA SER A 71 -22.40 -1.10 6.64
C SER A 71 -21.56 0.17 6.64
N PRO A 72 -21.94 1.21 5.87
CA PRO A 72 -21.28 2.51 5.96
C PRO A 72 -21.32 3.03 7.39
N THR A 73 -20.26 3.70 7.83
CA THR A 73 -20.27 4.45 9.09
C THR A 73 -20.97 5.78 8.86
N LEU A 74 -22.15 5.95 9.45
CA LEU A 74 -23.05 7.06 9.17
C LEU A 74 -23.09 8.11 10.27
N SER A 75 -22.49 7.87 11.44
CA SER A 75 -22.55 8.76 12.60
C SER A 75 -21.19 9.04 13.23
N GLU A 76 -21.05 10.23 13.77
CA GLU A 76 -19.94 10.61 14.64
C GLU A 76 -20.04 9.75 15.93
N GLY A 77 -19.04 8.93 16.20
CA GLY A 77 -19.04 7.98 17.33
C GLY A 77 -19.10 6.51 16.92
N ASP A 78 -19.52 6.19 15.70
CA ASP A 78 -19.43 4.83 15.19
C ASP A 78 -17.95 4.44 14.97
N LYS A 79 -17.57 3.28 15.49
CA LYS A 79 -16.21 2.77 15.26
C LYS A 79 -16.01 2.33 13.80
N SER A 80 -15.21 3.10 13.08
CA SER A 80 -14.83 2.81 11.70
C SER A 80 -13.68 1.81 11.68
N ILE A 81 -13.98 0.52 11.54
CA ILE A 81 -12.99 -0.56 11.56
C ILE A 81 -12.33 -0.78 10.21
N TYR A 82 -12.98 -0.37 9.13
CA TYR A 82 -12.47 -0.54 7.77
C TYR A 82 -12.43 0.79 7.02
N ILE A 83 -11.49 0.86 6.10
CA ILE A 83 -11.43 1.90 5.06
C ILE A 83 -11.84 1.23 3.74
N ILE A 84 -12.70 1.90 2.98
CA ILE A 84 -13.08 1.51 1.62
C ILE A 84 -12.61 2.55 0.63
N LYS A 85 -12.03 2.09 -0.48
CA LYS A 85 -11.57 2.93 -1.57
C LYS A 85 -12.31 2.55 -2.86
N PRO A 86 -12.95 3.52 -3.53
CA PRO A 86 -13.57 3.31 -4.82
C PRO A 86 -12.53 3.37 -5.95
N LEU A 87 -13.00 3.39 -7.18
CA LEU A 87 -12.19 3.57 -8.38
C LEU A 87 -11.42 4.89 -8.37
N LEU A 88 -10.27 4.90 -9.04
CA LEU A 88 -9.51 6.11 -9.37
C LEU A 88 -10.02 6.73 -10.68
N SER A 89 -11.22 7.32 -10.68
CA SER A 89 -11.97 7.73 -11.88
C SER A 89 -11.24 8.70 -12.83
N ARG A 90 -10.23 9.43 -12.34
CA ARG A 90 -9.46 10.43 -13.12
C ARG A 90 -8.18 9.89 -13.76
N PHE A 91 -7.92 8.58 -13.65
CA PHE A 91 -6.68 7.96 -14.09
C PHE A 91 -6.93 6.88 -15.15
N ASN A 92 -5.87 6.35 -15.76
CA ASN A 92 -5.97 5.23 -16.69
C ASN A 92 -6.47 3.96 -15.96
N LEU A 93 -7.17 3.09 -16.65
CA LEU A 93 -7.68 1.81 -16.13
C LEU A 93 -8.35 1.96 -14.75
N PRO A 94 -9.32 2.87 -14.59
CA PRO A 94 -9.87 3.21 -13.28
C PRO A 94 -10.49 2.01 -12.56
N SER A 95 -11.16 1.13 -13.30
CA SER A 95 -11.82 -0.07 -12.75
C SER A 95 -10.83 -1.10 -12.18
N ASP A 96 -9.57 -1.03 -12.57
CA ASP A 96 -8.52 -1.92 -12.07
C ASP A 96 -7.86 -1.43 -10.79
N SER A 97 -8.08 -0.17 -10.38
CA SER A 97 -7.37 0.40 -9.22
C SER A 97 -7.59 -0.37 -7.90
N PRO A 98 -8.81 -0.85 -7.54
CA PRO A 98 -8.99 -1.66 -6.35
C PRO A 98 -8.31 -3.03 -6.42
N ALA A 99 -8.33 -3.67 -7.60
CA ALA A 99 -7.68 -4.95 -7.82
C ALA A 99 -6.16 -4.82 -7.83
N ASN A 100 -5.63 -3.70 -8.34
CA ASN A 100 -4.21 -3.37 -8.33
C ASN A 100 -3.68 -3.22 -6.90
N GLU A 101 -4.31 -2.39 -6.07
CA GLU A 101 -3.93 -2.24 -4.67
C GLU A 101 -4.02 -3.59 -3.96
N HIS A 102 -5.10 -4.33 -4.15
CA HIS A 102 -5.30 -5.64 -3.53
C HIS A 102 -4.18 -6.63 -3.89
N VAL A 103 -3.89 -6.86 -5.17
CA VAL A 103 -2.86 -7.83 -5.56
C VAL A 103 -1.47 -7.41 -5.11
N THR A 104 -1.14 -6.10 -5.15
CA THR A 104 0.15 -5.58 -4.69
C THR A 104 0.33 -5.82 -3.19
N MET A 105 -0.68 -5.53 -2.38
CA MET A 105 -0.68 -5.82 -0.95
C MET A 105 -0.52 -7.33 -0.66
N GLN A 106 -1.19 -8.18 -1.46
CA GLN A 106 -1.07 -9.64 -1.31
C GLN A 106 0.32 -10.16 -1.72
N MET A 107 0.95 -9.59 -2.76
CA MET A 107 2.33 -9.92 -3.13
C MET A 107 3.32 -9.56 -2.02
N ALA A 108 3.22 -8.34 -1.46
CA ALA A 108 4.05 -7.92 -0.34
C ALA A 108 3.97 -8.91 0.83
N LYS A 109 2.74 -9.28 1.20
CA LYS A 109 2.47 -10.16 2.33
C LYS A 109 2.87 -11.61 2.10
N GLN A 110 2.45 -12.20 0.97
CA GLN A 110 2.54 -13.65 0.77
C GLN A 110 3.86 -14.11 0.14
N ILE A 111 4.50 -13.26 -0.66
CA ILE A 111 5.75 -13.60 -1.33
C ILE A 111 6.94 -13.15 -0.50
N PHE A 112 6.87 -11.93 0.03
CA PHE A 112 8.00 -11.31 0.74
C PHE A 112 7.81 -11.26 2.27
N GLY A 113 6.68 -11.70 2.82
CA GLY A 113 6.45 -11.64 4.26
C GLY A 113 6.48 -10.22 4.86
N ILE A 114 6.33 -9.19 4.01
CA ILE A 114 6.23 -7.79 4.45
C ILE A 114 4.93 -7.61 5.23
N ARG A 115 4.98 -7.00 6.40
CA ARG A 115 3.78 -6.71 7.19
C ARG A 115 2.91 -5.72 6.46
N THR A 116 1.67 -6.11 6.17
CA THR A 116 0.67 -5.26 5.51
C THR A 116 -0.60 -5.16 6.32
N ALA A 117 -1.37 -4.10 6.13
CA ALA A 117 -2.75 -4.04 6.56
C ALA A 117 -3.54 -5.22 5.95
N GLU A 118 -4.46 -5.81 6.71
CA GLU A 118 -5.35 -6.85 6.18
C GLU A 118 -6.33 -6.23 5.21
N CYS A 119 -6.40 -6.76 4.00
CA CYS A 119 -7.21 -6.18 2.93
C CYS A 119 -7.93 -7.23 2.09
N CYS A 120 -8.92 -6.79 1.34
CA CYS A 120 -9.64 -7.61 0.39
C CYS A 120 -10.16 -6.79 -0.78
N PHE A 121 -10.47 -7.51 -1.86
CA PHE A 121 -11.25 -7.01 -2.97
C PHE A 121 -12.73 -7.24 -2.70
N MET A 122 -13.58 -6.28 -2.99
CA MET A 122 -15.04 -6.36 -2.87
C MET A 122 -15.71 -5.70 -4.06
N LYS A 123 -17.04 -5.77 -4.12
CA LYS A 123 -17.85 -5.06 -5.11
C LYS A 123 -18.96 -4.29 -4.41
N PHE A 124 -19.23 -3.08 -4.85
CA PHE A 124 -20.43 -2.32 -4.47
C PHE A 124 -21.70 -3.01 -4.98
N ALA A 125 -22.86 -2.59 -4.50
CA ALA A 125 -24.15 -3.16 -4.88
C ALA A 125 -24.38 -3.15 -6.41
N ASN A 126 -23.91 -2.11 -7.09
CA ASN A 126 -23.97 -1.97 -8.54
C ASN A 126 -22.89 -2.78 -9.30
N GLY A 127 -22.10 -3.60 -8.61
CA GLY A 127 -21.03 -4.42 -9.20
C GLY A 127 -19.68 -3.70 -9.39
N THR A 128 -19.60 -2.40 -9.11
CA THR A 128 -18.36 -1.62 -9.22
C THR A 128 -17.31 -2.14 -8.23
N PRO A 129 -16.03 -2.31 -8.65
CA PRO A 129 -14.97 -2.76 -7.75
C PRO A 129 -14.70 -1.81 -6.58
N ALA A 130 -14.30 -2.40 -5.45
CA ALA A 130 -13.88 -1.69 -4.25
C ALA A 130 -12.68 -2.41 -3.60
N TYR A 131 -11.75 -1.64 -3.07
CA TYR A 131 -10.72 -2.13 -2.16
C TYR A 131 -11.13 -1.84 -0.72
N VAL A 132 -11.06 -2.85 0.14
CA VAL A 132 -11.39 -2.71 1.56
C VAL A 132 -10.20 -3.14 2.38
N THR A 133 -9.80 -2.31 3.34
CA THR A 133 -8.72 -2.62 4.27
C THR A 133 -9.18 -2.45 5.71
N ARG A 134 -8.77 -3.39 6.57
CA ARG A 134 -8.99 -3.30 8.01
C ARG A 134 -7.97 -2.31 8.59
N ARG A 135 -8.44 -1.39 9.39
CA ARG A 135 -7.58 -0.45 10.12
C ARG A 135 -6.72 -1.19 11.12
N PHE A 136 -5.44 -0.89 11.11
CA PHE A 136 -4.43 -1.47 12.00
C PHE A 136 -4.14 -0.56 13.21
N ASP A 137 -4.63 0.67 13.20
CA ASP A 137 -4.53 1.64 14.28
C ASP A 137 -5.59 1.44 15.39
N TYR A 138 -6.19 0.25 15.42
CA TYR A 138 -7.00 -0.24 16.54
C TYR A 138 -6.42 -1.55 17.06
N ASN A 139 -6.29 -1.64 18.38
CA ASN A 139 -5.86 -2.88 19.03
C ASN A 139 -7.01 -3.91 19.09
N LYS A 140 -6.76 -5.06 19.73
CA LYS A 140 -7.76 -6.13 19.88
C LYS A 140 -8.99 -5.72 20.72
N ASN A 141 -8.81 -4.75 21.60
CA ASN A 141 -9.88 -4.17 22.43
C ASN A 141 -10.63 -3.04 21.73
N GLU A 142 -10.34 -2.82 20.45
CA GLU A 142 -10.90 -1.71 19.65
C GLU A 142 -10.56 -0.33 20.24
N GLU A 143 -9.38 -0.20 20.88
CA GLU A 143 -8.81 1.07 21.33
C GLU A 143 -7.87 1.60 20.25
N LYS A 144 -7.92 2.90 20.01
CA LYS A 144 -7.11 3.54 18.99
C LYS A 144 -5.68 3.69 19.48
N LEU A 145 -4.72 3.23 18.68
CA LEU A 145 -3.29 3.38 18.89
C LEU A 145 -2.80 4.71 18.30
N ASN A 146 -1.76 5.29 18.87
CA ASN A 146 -1.11 6.45 18.30
C ASN A 146 -0.38 6.04 17.02
N GLN A 147 -0.62 6.83 15.97
CA GLN A 147 0.03 6.67 14.68
C GLN A 147 0.48 8.03 14.19
N GLU A 148 1.73 8.12 13.72
CA GLU A 148 2.28 9.34 13.16
C GLU A 148 2.96 9.04 11.82
N ASP A 149 2.58 9.80 10.76
CA ASP A 149 3.18 9.64 9.44
C ASP A 149 4.54 10.35 9.35
N PHE A 150 5.41 9.91 8.42
CA PHE A 150 6.75 10.46 8.27
C PHE A 150 6.77 11.90 7.77
N ALA A 151 5.68 12.39 7.14
CA ALA A 151 5.60 13.82 6.81
C ALA A 151 5.52 14.68 8.07
N SER A 152 4.77 14.21 9.09
CA SER A 152 4.70 14.86 10.39
C SER A 152 6.01 14.72 11.16
N ILE A 153 6.55 13.52 11.28
CA ILE A 153 7.79 13.24 12.03
C ILE A 153 8.97 14.04 11.47
N LEU A 154 9.14 14.08 10.15
CA LEU A 154 10.19 14.83 9.48
C LEU A 154 9.88 16.33 9.34
N GLN A 155 8.78 16.80 9.93
CA GLN A 155 8.32 18.19 9.85
C GLN A 155 8.29 18.72 8.40
N ALA A 156 7.88 17.89 7.47
CA ALA A 156 7.82 18.23 6.06
C ALA A 156 6.75 19.32 5.85
N LYS A 157 7.18 20.50 5.41
CA LYS A 157 6.26 21.61 5.08
C LYS A 157 5.54 21.29 3.78
N LYS A 158 4.31 21.77 3.62
CA LYS A 158 3.61 21.75 2.33
C LYS A 158 4.40 22.61 1.33
N ASP A 159 4.57 22.15 0.11
CA ASP A 159 5.01 23.00 -0.97
C ASP A 159 3.90 24.01 -1.35
N THR A 160 4.21 24.96 -2.22
CA THR A 160 3.26 25.98 -2.67
C THR A 160 2.03 25.40 -3.40
N SER A 161 2.10 24.13 -3.84
CA SER A 161 0.97 23.39 -4.44
C SER A 161 0.17 22.59 -3.42
N GLY A 162 0.52 22.64 -2.14
CA GLY A 162 -0.11 21.88 -1.07
C GLY A 162 0.27 20.41 -1.02
N LYS A 163 1.30 19.98 -1.76
CA LYS A 163 1.75 18.58 -1.87
C LYS A 163 2.94 18.33 -0.95
N TYR A 164 2.77 17.50 0.06
CA TYR A 164 3.88 17.04 0.91
C TYR A 164 4.86 16.07 0.19
N LYS A 165 4.50 15.63 -1.01
CA LYS A 165 5.16 14.55 -1.73
C LYS A 165 6.61 14.83 -2.09
N TYR A 166 6.96 16.09 -2.34
CA TYR A 166 8.14 16.46 -3.12
C TYR A 166 9.01 17.44 -2.40
N GLN A 167 8.88 17.57 -1.09
CA GLN A 167 9.79 18.40 -0.33
C GLN A 167 11.15 17.72 -0.24
N ALA A 168 12.19 18.54 -0.03
CA ALA A 168 13.62 18.24 0.08
C ALA A 168 13.98 17.08 1.04
N LYS A 169 13.17 16.03 1.10
CA LYS A 169 13.37 14.81 1.88
C LYS A 169 13.60 13.63 0.96
N THR A 170 14.46 12.74 1.41
CA THR A 170 14.88 11.53 0.71
C THR A 170 14.56 10.31 1.55
N TYR A 171 14.67 9.12 0.98
CA TYR A 171 14.52 7.90 1.77
C TYR A 171 15.67 7.72 2.79
N GLU A 172 16.82 8.36 2.58
CA GLU A 172 17.91 8.37 3.54
C GLU A 172 17.54 9.07 4.86
N ASP A 173 16.65 10.09 4.82
CA ASP A 173 16.19 10.79 6.02
C ASP A 173 15.43 9.89 7.00
N PHE A 174 14.82 8.80 6.52
CA PHE A 174 14.15 7.81 7.38
C PHE A 174 15.15 7.05 8.26
N GLY A 175 16.39 6.90 7.80
CA GLY A 175 17.44 6.21 8.54
C GLY A 175 17.78 6.85 9.88
N ASP A 176 17.53 8.15 10.05
CA ASP A 176 17.81 8.87 11.30
C ASP A 176 16.73 8.61 12.37
N ILE A 177 15.55 8.13 11.96
CA ILE A 177 14.37 7.95 12.83
C ILE A 177 14.11 6.47 13.13
N LEU A 178 14.33 5.61 12.13
CA LEU A 178 14.01 4.20 12.22
C LEU A 178 14.94 3.45 13.19
N SER A 179 14.38 2.58 14.02
CA SER A 179 15.14 1.60 14.79
C SER A 179 15.89 0.61 13.88
N PRO A 180 16.94 -0.07 14.35
CA PRO A 180 17.72 -1.00 13.51
C PRO A 180 16.86 -2.07 12.82
N LEU A 181 15.85 -2.63 13.50
CA LEU A 181 14.95 -3.62 12.92
C LEU A 181 14.06 -3.00 11.84
N ASN A 182 13.53 -1.82 12.10
CA ASN A 182 12.70 -1.09 11.14
C ASN A 182 13.48 -0.64 9.90
N LYS A 183 14.78 -0.35 10.02
CA LYS A 183 15.66 -0.05 8.87
C LYS A 183 15.73 -1.21 7.88
N VAL A 184 15.89 -2.43 8.39
CA VAL A 184 15.93 -3.65 7.56
C VAL A 184 14.61 -3.82 6.82
N GLU A 185 13.49 -3.71 7.52
CA GLU A 185 12.16 -3.82 6.91
C GLU A 185 11.91 -2.71 5.90
N PHE A 186 12.36 -1.49 6.18
CA PHE A 186 12.20 -0.35 5.29
C PHE A 186 12.93 -0.55 3.95
N ILE A 187 14.18 -1.04 3.95
CA ILE A 187 14.90 -1.38 2.69
C ILE A 187 14.12 -2.40 1.88
N ARG A 188 13.56 -3.45 2.51
CA ARG A 188 12.73 -4.45 1.84
C ARG A 188 11.51 -3.82 1.18
N ILE A 189 10.84 -2.91 1.87
CA ILE A 189 9.66 -2.17 1.36
C ILE A 189 10.06 -1.28 0.17
N LEU A 190 11.21 -0.61 0.21
CA LEU A 190 11.67 0.22 -0.90
C LEU A 190 11.97 -0.60 -2.16
N ILE A 191 12.69 -1.73 -2.03
CA ILE A 191 12.95 -2.65 -3.15
C ILE A 191 11.61 -3.18 -3.71
N PHE A 192 10.67 -3.55 -2.85
CA PHE A 192 9.36 -4.01 -3.26
C PHE A 192 8.58 -2.92 -4.03
N ASN A 193 8.55 -1.68 -3.54
CA ASN A 193 7.89 -0.56 -4.21
C ASN A 193 8.50 -0.29 -5.59
N PHE A 194 9.84 -0.32 -5.70
CA PHE A 194 10.51 -0.17 -6.98
C PHE A 194 10.13 -1.31 -7.94
N LEU A 195 10.21 -2.55 -7.48
CA LEU A 195 9.92 -3.73 -8.29
C LEU A 195 8.47 -3.75 -8.81
N THR A 196 7.52 -3.36 -7.97
CA THR A 196 6.10 -3.28 -8.33
C THR A 196 5.72 -2.01 -9.10
N GLY A 197 6.62 -1.04 -9.25
CA GLY A 197 6.35 0.20 -9.97
C GLY A 197 5.49 1.18 -9.17
N ASN A 198 5.66 1.23 -7.85
CA ASN A 198 4.99 2.19 -6.98
C ASN A 198 5.75 3.52 -6.93
N GLY A 199 5.46 4.42 -7.84
CA GLY A 199 6.04 5.77 -7.90
C GLY A 199 5.42 6.78 -6.92
N ASP A 200 4.46 6.37 -6.08
CA ASP A 200 3.76 7.24 -5.13
C ASP A 200 4.05 6.90 -3.65
N ALA A 201 5.08 6.11 -3.35
CA ALA A 201 5.49 5.74 -2.00
C ALA A 201 6.12 6.94 -1.23
N HIS A 202 5.34 7.98 -0.99
CA HIS A 202 5.79 9.23 -0.36
C HIS A 202 5.73 9.18 1.17
N LEU A 203 6.16 10.27 1.85
CA LEU A 203 6.26 10.38 3.31
C LEU A 203 5.00 9.95 4.08
N LYS A 204 3.81 10.18 3.53
CA LYS A 204 2.53 9.83 4.16
C LYS A 204 2.12 8.36 3.99
N ASN A 205 2.81 7.61 3.14
CA ASN A 205 2.57 6.17 2.97
C ASN A 205 3.38 5.33 3.98
N PHE A 206 4.14 5.98 4.85
CA PHE A 206 4.89 5.35 5.93
C PHE A 206 4.50 6.00 7.25
N SER A 207 4.34 5.19 8.29
CA SER A 207 4.00 5.68 9.62
C SER A 207 4.73 4.88 10.69
N LEU A 208 4.91 5.49 11.85
CA LEU A 208 5.17 4.78 13.10
C LEU A 208 3.84 4.53 13.81
N LEU A 209 3.70 3.37 14.40
CA LEU A 209 2.53 2.92 15.15
C LEU A 209 2.97 2.51 16.56
N GLU A 210 2.24 2.97 17.56
CA GLU A 210 2.45 2.58 18.95
C GLU A 210 2.14 1.09 19.16
N THR A 211 3.02 0.40 19.85
CA THR A 211 2.81 -0.98 20.31
C THR A 211 2.08 -1.01 21.65
N GLN A 212 1.67 -2.20 22.09
CA GLN A 212 1.07 -2.37 23.40
C GLN A 212 2.03 -2.02 24.57
N ASP A 213 3.34 -2.09 24.32
CA ASP A 213 4.38 -1.78 25.30
C ASP A 213 4.80 -0.28 25.26
N GLY A 214 4.13 0.54 24.42
CA GLY A 214 4.41 1.96 24.28
C GLY A 214 5.52 2.32 23.31
N ASP A 215 6.19 1.33 22.70
CA ASP A 215 7.22 1.55 21.70
C ASP A 215 6.61 1.96 20.35
N MET A 216 7.36 2.76 19.57
CA MET A 216 6.98 3.12 18.21
C MET A 216 7.67 2.21 17.19
N GLN A 217 6.89 1.50 16.38
CA GLN A 217 7.38 0.62 15.32
C GLN A 217 6.85 1.05 13.96
N LEU A 218 7.57 0.69 12.90
CA LEU A 218 7.08 0.87 11.53
C LEU A 218 5.71 0.19 11.40
N SER A 219 4.71 0.93 10.96
CA SER A 219 3.35 0.39 10.80
C SER A 219 3.31 -0.74 9.77
N PRO A 220 2.27 -1.57 9.74
CA PRO A 220 1.99 -2.38 8.57
C PRO A 220 1.91 -1.50 7.31
N CYS A 221 2.40 -1.99 6.17
CA CYS A 221 2.30 -1.27 4.90
C CYS A 221 0.85 -1.11 4.46
N TYR A 222 0.57 0.02 3.83
CA TYR A 222 -0.70 0.38 3.22
C TYR A 222 -0.45 1.19 1.94
N ASP A 223 -1.46 1.35 1.09
CA ASP A 223 -1.37 2.11 -0.16
C ASP A 223 -0.28 1.58 -1.13
N LEU A 224 -0.03 0.26 -1.13
CA LEU A 224 0.88 -0.38 -2.07
C LEU A 224 0.14 -0.68 -3.37
N MET A 225 0.58 -0.08 -4.47
CA MET A 225 0.01 -0.34 -5.81
C MET A 225 1.03 -0.10 -6.91
N ASN A 226 0.82 -0.71 -8.07
CA ASN A 226 1.54 -0.35 -9.28
C ASN A 226 0.96 0.94 -9.87
N THR A 227 1.56 2.07 -9.57
CA THR A 227 1.05 3.37 -10.06
C THR A 227 1.19 3.51 -11.58
N LYS A 228 2.14 2.77 -12.21
CA LYS A 228 2.35 2.80 -13.67
C LYS A 228 1.16 2.32 -14.49
N LEU A 229 0.24 1.55 -13.89
CA LEU A 229 -1.03 1.19 -14.54
C LEU A 229 -1.94 2.41 -14.75
N HIS A 230 -1.81 3.41 -13.89
CA HIS A 230 -2.76 4.52 -13.79
C HIS A 230 -2.17 5.86 -14.24
N VAL A 231 -0.88 6.09 -14.00
CA VAL A 231 -0.20 7.35 -14.27
C VAL A 231 1.22 7.11 -14.78
N ASN A 232 1.73 8.09 -15.54
CA ASN A 232 3.14 8.10 -15.93
C ASN A 232 3.92 8.95 -14.91
N ASP A 233 4.32 8.33 -13.80
CA ASP A 233 5.06 8.95 -12.71
C ASP A 233 6.54 8.52 -12.66
N SER A 234 7.28 8.99 -11.64
CA SER A 234 8.65 8.59 -11.35
C SER A 234 8.73 7.09 -10.97
N PRO A 235 9.87 6.40 -11.21
CA PRO A 235 10.09 5.04 -10.70
C PRO A 235 9.98 4.93 -9.18
N ILE A 236 10.33 6.00 -8.45
CA ILE A 236 10.21 6.12 -6.99
C ILE A 236 9.70 7.52 -6.62
N ALA A 237 9.02 7.63 -5.49
CA ALA A 237 8.43 8.89 -5.05
C ALA A 237 9.45 9.91 -4.54
N LEU A 238 10.48 9.45 -3.82
CA LEU A 238 11.56 10.26 -3.26
C LEU A 238 12.91 9.75 -3.79
N ASN A 239 13.93 10.60 -3.84
CA ASN A 239 15.31 10.15 -4.11
C ASN A 239 15.79 9.21 -2.99
N LEU A 240 16.69 8.26 -3.31
CA LEU A 240 17.29 7.40 -2.30
C LEU A 240 18.20 8.20 -1.37
N PHE A 241 19.03 9.09 -1.94
CA PHE A 241 20.12 9.78 -1.26
C PHE A 241 19.92 11.29 -1.24
N ARG A 242 20.49 11.95 -0.22
CA ARG A 242 20.44 13.40 -0.01
C ARG A 242 21.19 14.18 -1.09
N GLU A 243 22.26 13.59 -1.65
CA GLU A 243 23.10 14.23 -2.67
C GLU A 243 22.48 14.22 -4.07
N LEU A 244 21.41 13.42 -4.28
CA LEU A 244 20.72 13.35 -5.57
C LEU A 244 19.74 14.52 -5.71
N GLU A 245 20.18 15.62 -6.32
CA GLU A 245 19.30 16.73 -6.64
C GLU A 245 18.38 16.37 -7.81
N ARG A 246 17.07 16.45 -7.60
CA ARG A 246 16.06 16.22 -8.66
C ARG A 246 16.18 17.21 -9.83
N THR A 247 16.76 18.37 -9.57
CA THR A 247 16.96 19.45 -10.54
C THR A 247 18.09 19.18 -11.53
N SER A 248 18.98 18.21 -11.24
CA SER A 248 20.15 17.91 -12.09
C SER A 248 19.82 17.10 -13.35
N LEU A 249 18.63 16.49 -13.44
CA LEU A 249 18.22 15.71 -14.61
C LEU A 249 17.29 16.52 -15.53
N PRO A 250 17.44 16.38 -16.86
CA PRO A 250 16.51 16.95 -17.82
C PRO A 250 15.07 16.48 -17.57
N ARG A 251 14.11 17.32 -17.95
CA ARG A 251 12.68 17.02 -17.79
C ARG A 251 12.32 15.67 -18.42
N GLY A 252 11.74 14.75 -17.64
CA GLY A 252 11.34 13.41 -18.13
C GLY A 252 12.44 12.34 -18.01
N GLN A 253 13.64 12.68 -17.53
CA GLN A 253 14.68 11.71 -17.18
C GLN A 253 14.62 11.39 -15.69
N PHE A 254 14.85 10.12 -15.35
CA PHE A 254 14.90 9.62 -13.97
C PHE A 254 16.20 8.86 -13.76
N TYR A 255 16.70 8.86 -12.52
CA TYR A 255 17.82 8.00 -12.16
C TYR A 255 17.51 6.54 -12.41
N SER A 256 18.47 5.82 -12.96
CA SER A 256 18.39 4.37 -13.14
C SER A 256 18.94 3.70 -11.89
N TYR A 257 18.06 3.24 -11.01
CA TYR A 257 18.44 2.54 -9.79
C TYR A 257 18.65 1.06 -10.06
N SER A 258 19.72 0.51 -9.47
CA SER A 258 20.03 -0.93 -9.42
C SER A 258 19.91 -1.44 -7.98
N ILE A 259 20.06 -2.72 -7.77
CA ILE A 259 20.08 -3.32 -6.43
C ILE A 259 21.21 -2.78 -5.57
N ASN A 260 22.33 -2.37 -6.19
CA ASN A 260 23.48 -1.79 -5.48
C ASN A 260 23.15 -0.46 -4.81
N ASP A 261 22.24 0.33 -5.37
CA ASP A 261 21.80 1.59 -4.75
C ASP A 261 21.02 1.33 -3.45
N PHE A 262 20.19 0.29 -3.42
CA PHE A 262 19.48 -0.11 -2.20
C PHE A 262 20.42 -0.75 -1.16
N ILE A 263 21.46 -1.47 -1.59
CA ILE A 263 22.53 -1.96 -0.71
C ILE A 263 23.30 -0.78 -0.11
N GLU A 264 23.66 0.22 -0.92
CA GLU A 264 24.33 1.42 -0.44
C GLU A 264 23.49 2.20 0.58
N LEU A 265 22.18 2.35 0.32
CA LEU A 265 21.28 2.94 1.30
C LEU A 265 21.26 2.13 2.61
N GLY A 266 21.24 0.79 2.51
CA GLY A 266 21.33 -0.11 3.64
C GLY A 266 22.64 0.05 4.43
N ASN A 267 23.78 0.26 3.74
CA ASN A 267 25.09 0.54 4.36
C ASN A 267 25.07 1.86 5.12
N ARG A 268 24.48 2.91 4.55
CA ARG A 268 24.29 4.22 5.23
C ARG A 268 23.39 4.08 6.47
N PHE A 269 22.44 3.17 6.44
CA PHE A 269 21.61 2.80 7.60
C PHE A 269 22.36 1.96 8.63
N LYS A 270 23.61 1.59 8.36
CA LYS A 270 24.45 0.71 9.20
C LYS A 270 23.86 -0.69 9.38
N ILE A 271 23.15 -1.19 8.36
CA ILE A 271 22.66 -2.57 8.30
C ILE A 271 23.85 -3.48 8.01
N ARG A 272 23.97 -4.61 8.72
CA ARG A 272 25.04 -5.58 8.52
C ARG A 272 24.97 -6.21 7.12
N ASP A 273 26.08 -6.37 6.44
CA ASP A 273 26.20 -6.96 5.09
C ASP A 273 25.46 -8.31 4.96
N GLY A 274 25.56 -9.16 5.97
CA GLY A 274 24.87 -10.45 5.96
C GLY A 274 23.35 -10.35 5.89
N LEU A 275 22.76 -9.27 6.43
CA LEU A 275 21.32 -8.99 6.31
C LEU A 275 21.00 -8.42 4.94
N LEU A 276 21.82 -7.51 4.40
CA LEU A 276 21.63 -6.97 3.05
C LEU A 276 21.70 -8.07 1.99
N LYS A 277 22.67 -9.00 2.09
CA LYS A 277 22.77 -10.17 1.22
C LYS A 277 21.50 -11.06 1.29
N LYS A 278 20.93 -11.27 2.48
CA LYS A 278 19.68 -12.02 2.65
C LYS A 278 18.52 -11.32 1.95
N ILE A 279 18.41 -9.99 2.08
CA ILE A 279 17.39 -9.21 1.38
C ILE A 279 17.53 -9.38 -0.14
N VAL A 280 18.73 -9.25 -0.70
CA VAL A 280 18.95 -9.44 -2.14
C VAL A 280 18.50 -10.83 -2.59
N ILE A 281 18.90 -11.87 -1.87
CA ILE A 281 18.53 -13.28 -2.18
C ILE A 281 16.99 -13.45 -2.14
N GLU A 282 16.31 -12.83 -1.19
CA GLU A 282 14.84 -12.89 -1.06
C GLU A 282 14.12 -12.35 -2.31
N PHE A 283 14.63 -11.28 -2.91
CA PHE A 283 14.04 -10.66 -4.08
C PHE A 283 14.49 -11.32 -5.39
N THR A 284 15.68 -11.94 -5.40
CA THR A 284 16.18 -12.65 -6.59
C THR A 284 15.33 -13.89 -6.88
N GLY A 285 14.77 -13.97 -8.10
CA GLY A 285 13.90 -15.08 -8.53
C GLY A 285 12.47 -15.02 -7.99
N ALA A 286 12.06 -13.93 -7.32
CA ALA A 286 10.70 -13.76 -6.86
C ALA A 286 9.70 -13.39 -7.98
N ASP A 287 10.20 -12.93 -9.13
CA ASP A 287 9.40 -12.47 -10.28
C ASP A 287 8.37 -13.52 -10.75
N GLN A 288 8.75 -14.80 -10.80
CA GLN A 288 7.83 -15.87 -11.19
C GLN A 288 6.64 -16.03 -10.23
N LYS A 289 6.88 -15.92 -8.91
CA LYS A 289 5.80 -15.97 -7.90
C LYS A 289 4.88 -14.76 -8.04
N MET A 290 5.45 -13.59 -8.33
CA MET A 290 4.68 -12.37 -8.58
C MET A 290 3.80 -12.50 -9.82
N LYS A 291 4.35 -13.01 -10.94
CA LYS A 291 3.61 -13.26 -12.20
C LYS A 291 2.43 -14.21 -11.98
N ILE A 292 2.64 -15.29 -11.25
CA ILE A 292 1.55 -16.23 -10.90
C ILE A 292 0.45 -15.53 -10.10
N MET A 293 0.80 -14.69 -9.12
CA MET A 293 -0.19 -14.01 -8.31
C MET A 293 -0.94 -12.92 -9.09
N ILE A 294 -0.27 -12.20 -10.00
CA ILE A 294 -0.91 -11.27 -10.93
C ILE A 294 -1.91 -12.01 -11.82
N GLY A 295 -1.55 -13.18 -12.33
CA GLY A 295 -2.46 -14.02 -13.14
C GLY A 295 -3.76 -14.40 -12.40
N LYS A 296 -3.68 -14.63 -11.08
CA LYS A 296 -4.83 -14.97 -10.22
C LYS A 296 -5.64 -13.76 -9.73
N SER A 297 -5.13 -12.54 -9.94
CA SER A 297 -5.75 -11.31 -9.45
C SER A 297 -7.08 -10.98 -10.15
N PHE A 298 -7.81 -10.05 -9.56
CA PHE A 298 -9.05 -9.51 -10.13
C PHE A 298 -8.82 -8.38 -11.16
N LEU A 299 -7.58 -8.15 -11.58
CA LEU A 299 -7.24 -7.23 -12.66
C LEU A 299 -7.83 -7.69 -13.99
N SER A 300 -8.17 -6.74 -14.85
CA SER A 300 -8.47 -7.03 -16.26
C SER A 300 -7.24 -7.61 -16.97
N ASP A 301 -7.44 -8.30 -18.08
CA ASP A 301 -6.32 -8.91 -18.81
C ASP A 301 -5.32 -7.84 -19.32
N VAL A 302 -5.82 -6.69 -19.76
CA VAL A 302 -4.99 -5.53 -20.14
C VAL A 302 -4.14 -5.03 -18.96
N ALA A 303 -4.72 -4.95 -17.76
CA ALA A 303 -4.00 -4.49 -16.57
C ALA A 303 -2.98 -5.55 -16.11
N LYS A 304 -3.29 -6.84 -16.22
CA LYS A 304 -2.34 -7.94 -15.95
C LYS A 304 -1.12 -7.86 -16.85
N GLU A 305 -1.32 -7.72 -18.16
CA GLU A 305 -0.25 -7.60 -19.14
C GLU A 305 0.68 -6.42 -18.81
N LYS A 306 0.15 -5.22 -18.62
CA LYS A 306 0.94 -4.05 -18.23
C LYS A 306 1.64 -4.20 -16.90
N TYR A 307 1.04 -4.90 -15.95
CA TYR A 307 1.69 -5.17 -14.66
C TYR A 307 2.89 -6.12 -14.85
N LEU A 308 2.71 -7.17 -15.62
CA LEU A 308 3.79 -8.12 -15.95
C LEU A 308 4.96 -7.41 -16.65
N GLU A 309 4.69 -6.53 -17.62
CA GLU A 309 5.71 -5.70 -18.27
C GLU A 309 6.47 -4.83 -17.25
N THR A 310 5.75 -4.26 -16.28
CA THR A 310 6.38 -3.45 -15.22
C THR A 310 7.32 -4.29 -14.36
N ILE A 311 6.89 -5.49 -13.92
CA ILE A 311 7.73 -6.41 -13.15
C ILE A 311 8.97 -6.81 -13.96
N ASP A 312 8.80 -7.22 -15.22
CA ASP A 312 9.91 -7.67 -16.05
C ASP A 312 10.95 -6.56 -16.28
N ARG A 313 10.50 -5.34 -16.59
CA ARG A 313 11.38 -4.20 -16.77
C ARG A 313 12.14 -3.87 -15.48
N ASN A 314 11.43 -3.73 -14.37
CA ASN A 314 12.02 -3.31 -13.11
C ASN A 314 12.92 -4.40 -12.51
N TYR A 315 12.59 -5.68 -12.71
CA TYR A 315 13.43 -6.80 -12.30
C TYR A 315 14.75 -6.81 -13.07
N ARG A 316 14.70 -6.64 -14.40
CA ARG A 316 15.92 -6.54 -15.23
C ARG A 316 16.78 -5.36 -14.80
N GLN A 317 16.18 -4.22 -14.57
CA GLN A 317 16.89 -3.02 -14.11
C GLN A 317 17.56 -3.24 -12.74
N LEU A 318 16.88 -3.91 -11.79
CA LEU A 318 17.46 -4.16 -10.47
C LEU A 318 18.62 -5.17 -10.49
N PHE A 319 18.47 -6.27 -11.23
CA PHE A 319 19.32 -7.45 -11.04
C PHE A 319 20.16 -7.83 -12.26
N LEU A 320 19.88 -7.29 -13.45
CA LEU A 320 20.55 -7.68 -14.69
C LEU A 320 21.22 -6.51 -15.42
N SER A 321 21.14 -5.28 -14.88
CA SER A 321 21.82 -4.08 -15.43
C SER A 321 23.23 -3.93 -14.89
#